data_d4cadfcd57239f060f92a6cf534200af
#
_entry.id   d4cadfcd57239f060f92a6cf534200af
#
_cell.length_a   1.000
_cell.length_b   1.000
_cell.length_c   1.000
_cell.angle_alpha   90.00
_cell.angle_beta   90.00
_cell.angle_gamma   90.00
#
_symmetry.space_group_name_H-M   'P 1'
#
loop_
_entity.id
_entity.type
_entity.pdbx_description
1 polymer ?
#
loop_
_entity_poly.entity_id
_entity_poly.type
_entity_poly.pdbx_seq_one_letter_code
_entity_poly.pdbx_strand_id
1 'polypeptide(L)'
;MKKKLLLGLTVLGAASMLCGFDSAETADSLYQKMLDATADASGASMSMGMNLDAAINVSDGTTDSSLGISMSGTFDVNATMDPVATEVIGSMDLSALGQGQHMEMKSYSVTAEDGGLETYSFTKESTDDEGSWAYNKDSNIDMTSLMDLSKSLTAADMADWGLTFTLAPEAATVNGTECYELSTVIDSSTLDTVLKKVSELAGEDLTSDQDVAMAMQYLDGLKLNITYYVDAATYLPVSMTMDMNDSDLTVLNSLIASALASEEGTSAELVLNDFSINATTSYGDVAAITVPQEAIDAVAAGEAASLDDVAENLVADAETEAAEAATEAVAE
;
A
#
# COMPACT_ATOMS: atom_id res chain seq x y z
N MET A 1 14.43 7.23 5.71
CA MET A 1 14.53 5.97 4.97
C MET A 1 13.15 5.34 4.75
N LYS A 2 12.35 5.12 5.82
CA LYS A 2 10.96 4.62 5.74
C LYS A 2 10.04 5.47 4.83
N LYS A 3 10.24 6.80 4.76
CA LYS A 3 9.53 7.70 3.82
C LYS A 3 9.67 7.30 2.35
N LYS A 4 10.86 6.84 1.94
CA LYS A 4 11.16 6.52 0.54
C LYS A 4 10.46 5.23 0.09
N LEU A 5 10.33 4.25 1.00
CA LEU A 5 9.59 3.02 0.74
C LEU A 5 8.08 3.28 0.64
N LEU A 6 7.56 4.13 1.54
CA LEU A 6 6.15 4.54 1.52
C LEU A 6 5.81 5.34 0.26
N LEU A 7 6.73 6.21 -0.19
CA LEU A 7 6.60 6.98 -1.43
C LEU A 7 6.60 6.06 -2.66
N GLY A 8 7.49 5.05 -2.69
CA GLY A 8 7.52 4.06 -3.76
C GLY A 8 6.20 3.29 -3.89
N LEU A 9 5.61 2.89 -2.76
CA LEU A 9 4.29 2.23 -2.72
C LEU A 9 3.14 3.18 -3.12
N THR A 10 3.22 4.46 -2.75
CA THR A 10 2.20 5.46 -3.12
C THR A 10 2.28 5.81 -4.61
N VAL A 11 3.50 5.90 -5.17
CA VAL A 11 3.72 6.13 -6.61
C VAL A 11 3.27 4.92 -7.43
N LEU A 12 3.51 3.69 -6.96
CA LEU A 12 2.96 2.49 -7.60
C LEU A 12 1.43 2.46 -7.55
N GLY A 13 0.82 2.83 -6.44
CA GLY A 13 -0.62 2.94 -6.31
C GLY A 13 -1.22 4.04 -7.19
N ALA A 14 -0.56 5.19 -7.31
CA ALA A 14 -1.01 6.30 -8.16
C ALA A 14 -0.73 6.04 -9.65
N ALA A 15 0.44 5.50 -9.99
CA ALA A 15 0.76 5.13 -11.37
C ALA A 15 -0.12 4.01 -11.91
N SER A 16 -0.62 3.12 -11.02
CA SER A 16 -1.55 2.06 -11.41
C SER A 16 -2.98 2.55 -11.72
N MET A 17 -3.30 3.83 -11.51
CA MET A 17 -4.64 4.39 -11.75
C MET A 17 -4.82 5.09 -13.10
N LEU A 18 -3.86 5.02 -14.05
CA LEU A 18 -3.85 5.90 -15.23
C LEU A 18 -3.77 5.18 -16.59
N CYS A 19 -4.84 4.69 -17.27
CA CYS A 19 -4.70 4.01 -18.58
C CYS A 19 -5.90 3.71 -19.50
N GLY A 20 -5.87 3.65 -20.82
CA GLY A 20 -6.95 3.46 -21.80
C GLY A 20 -6.74 2.85 -23.22
N PHE A 21 -7.72 2.54 -24.10
CA PHE A 21 -7.78 1.55 -25.20
C PHE A 21 -8.33 1.84 -26.60
N ASP A 22 -8.06 1.00 -27.68
CA ASP A 22 -8.92 0.66 -28.80
C ASP A 22 -8.51 -0.59 -29.66
N SER A 23 -9.54 -1.35 -30.09
CA SER A 23 -9.76 -2.39 -31.10
C SER A 23 -8.77 -3.55 -31.20
N ALA A 24 -9.27 -4.80 -31.16
CA ALA A 24 -8.55 -6.07 -31.07
C ALA A 24 -7.64 -6.07 -29.84
N GLU A 25 -8.25 -5.89 -28.69
CA GLU A 25 -7.63 -5.58 -27.44
C GLU A 25 -6.58 -6.61 -27.04
N THR A 26 -5.34 -6.18 -26.99
CA THR A 26 -4.26 -6.89 -26.30
C THR A 26 -4.14 -6.30 -24.89
N ALA A 27 -3.53 -7.02 -23.97
CA ALA A 27 -3.30 -6.52 -22.62
C ALA A 27 -2.53 -5.19 -22.63
N ASP A 28 -1.48 -5.04 -23.45
CA ASP A 28 -0.68 -3.82 -23.55
C ASP A 28 -1.50 -2.64 -24.15
N SER A 29 -2.35 -2.92 -25.17
CA SER A 29 -3.26 -1.93 -25.72
C SER A 29 -4.28 -1.49 -24.69
N LEU A 30 -4.82 -2.43 -23.93
CA LEU A 30 -5.76 -2.23 -22.84
C LEU A 30 -5.10 -1.39 -21.74
N TYR A 31 -3.89 -1.70 -21.34
CA TYR A 31 -3.14 -0.95 -20.35
C TYR A 31 -2.84 0.49 -20.83
N GLN A 32 -2.44 0.73 -22.08
CA GLN A 32 -2.15 2.07 -22.59
C GLN A 32 -3.37 2.99 -22.56
N LYS A 33 -4.57 2.53 -22.95
CA LYS A 33 -5.78 3.35 -22.93
C LYS A 33 -6.32 3.61 -21.54
N MET A 34 -6.15 2.72 -20.59
CA MET A 34 -6.37 2.96 -19.21
C MET A 34 -5.43 4.09 -18.70
N LEU A 35 -4.07 4.28 -19.11
CA LEU A 35 -3.18 5.42 -18.84
C LEU A 35 -3.75 6.73 -19.44
N ASP A 36 -4.17 6.71 -20.67
CA ASP A 36 -4.66 7.89 -21.35
C ASP A 36 -5.97 8.39 -20.73
N ALA A 37 -6.94 7.49 -20.46
CA ALA A 37 -8.26 7.86 -19.93
C ALA A 37 -8.18 8.48 -18.53
N THR A 38 -7.27 7.99 -17.69
CA THR A 38 -7.13 8.52 -16.33
C THR A 38 -6.24 9.77 -16.30
N ALA A 39 -5.27 9.92 -17.22
CA ALA A 39 -4.50 11.16 -17.38
C ALA A 39 -5.40 12.37 -17.66
N ASP A 40 -6.55 12.16 -18.30
CA ASP A 40 -7.55 13.17 -18.61
C ASP A 40 -8.56 13.41 -17.46
N ALA A 41 -8.54 12.60 -16.40
CA ALA A 41 -9.45 12.75 -15.28
C ALA A 41 -9.10 13.96 -14.41
N SER A 42 -10.11 14.77 -14.05
CA SER A 42 -9.94 15.92 -13.15
C SER A 42 -9.73 15.52 -11.69
N GLY A 43 -10.17 14.31 -11.33
CA GLY A 43 -10.04 13.73 -10.00
C GLY A 43 -10.61 12.32 -9.93
N ALA A 44 -10.41 11.67 -8.80
CA ALA A 44 -10.94 10.35 -8.53
C ALA A 44 -11.36 10.21 -7.06
N SER A 45 -12.41 9.42 -6.83
CA SER A 45 -12.81 8.95 -5.50
C SER A 45 -12.75 7.44 -5.48
N MET A 46 -12.09 6.85 -4.50
CA MET A 46 -11.92 5.41 -4.34
C MET A 46 -12.35 5.00 -2.94
N SER A 47 -13.12 3.92 -2.85
CA SER A 47 -13.40 3.25 -1.58
C SER A 47 -12.68 1.90 -1.59
N MET A 48 -11.89 1.65 -0.56
CA MET A 48 -11.03 0.48 -0.46
C MET A 48 -11.31 -0.30 0.82
N GLY A 49 -11.42 -1.60 0.72
CA GLY A 49 -11.43 -2.54 1.84
C GLY A 49 -10.17 -3.40 1.81
N MET A 50 -9.60 -3.64 2.99
CA MET A 50 -8.42 -4.49 3.17
C MET A 50 -8.72 -5.56 4.21
N ASN A 51 -8.23 -6.78 3.99
CA ASN A 51 -8.28 -7.87 4.94
C ASN A 51 -6.96 -8.64 4.93
N LEU A 52 -6.48 -8.99 6.12
CA LEU A 52 -5.37 -9.90 6.35
C LEU A 52 -5.79 -10.88 7.44
N ASP A 53 -5.63 -12.16 7.20
CA ASP A 53 -5.77 -13.24 8.18
C ASP A 53 -4.54 -14.13 8.08
N ALA A 54 -3.80 -14.25 9.16
CA ALA A 54 -2.60 -15.06 9.24
C ALA A 54 -2.51 -15.74 10.61
N ALA A 55 -1.71 -16.78 10.70
CA ALA A 55 -1.41 -17.46 11.95
C ALA A 55 0.08 -17.81 12.01
N ILE A 56 0.68 -17.67 13.19
CA ILE A 56 2.00 -18.22 13.48
C ILE A 56 1.79 -19.48 14.33
N ASN A 57 2.09 -20.64 13.75
CA ASN A 57 2.06 -21.90 14.44
C ASN A 57 3.42 -22.17 15.08
N VAL A 58 3.46 -22.35 16.39
CA VAL A 58 4.68 -22.61 17.15
C VAL A 58 4.58 -23.98 17.78
N SER A 59 5.65 -24.79 17.67
CA SER A 59 5.74 -26.11 18.30
C SER A 59 7.09 -26.24 19.04
N ASP A 60 7.05 -26.67 20.29
CA ASP A 60 8.22 -27.01 21.09
C ASP A 60 8.52 -28.54 21.07
N GLY A 61 7.85 -29.28 20.19
CA GLY A 61 7.97 -30.75 20.10
C GLY A 61 7.09 -31.51 21.11
N THR A 62 6.43 -30.81 22.05
CA THR A 62 5.50 -31.39 23.05
C THR A 62 4.14 -30.70 23.02
N THR A 63 4.11 -29.43 22.74
CA THR A 63 2.93 -28.56 22.70
C THR A 63 2.89 -27.81 21.37
N ASP A 64 1.73 -27.77 20.74
CA ASP A 64 1.47 -26.95 19.55
C ASP A 64 0.56 -25.79 19.96
N SER A 65 0.95 -24.58 19.62
CA SER A 65 0.17 -23.36 19.81
C SER A 65 0.03 -22.62 18.48
N SER A 66 -1.06 -21.87 18.33
CA SER A 66 -1.30 -21.06 17.15
C SER A 66 -1.68 -19.65 17.58
N LEU A 67 -0.93 -18.67 17.09
CA LEU A 67 -1.13 -17.25 17.36
C LEU A 67 -1.79 -16.63 16.11
N GLY A 68 -3.07 -16.28 16.23
CA GLY A 68 -3.80 -15.62 15.14
C GLY A 68 -3.43 -14.14 15.05
N ILE A 69 -3.30 -13.64 13.82
CA ILE A 69 -3.12 -12.24 13.48
C ILE A 69 -4.18 -11.91 12.44
N SER A 70 -5.00 -10.91 12.71
CA SER A 70 -5.94 -10.41 11.71
C SER A 70 -5.89 -8.89 11.63
N MET A 71 -6.04 -8.37 10.42
CA MET A 71 -6.15 -6.94 10.17
C MET A 71 -7.26 -6.73 9.15
N SER A 72 -8.17 -5.81 9.43
CA SER A 72 -9.17 -5.38 8.47
C SER A 72 -9.30 -3.88 8.49
N GLY A 73 -9.56 -3.26 7.34
CA GLY A 73 -9.68 -1.83 7.25
C GLY A 73 -10.56 -1.38 6.10
N THR A 74 -11.09 -0.17 6.24
CA THR A 74 -11.81 0.52 5.16
C THR A 74 -11.28 1.92 5.00
N PHE A 75 -11.09 2.36 3.76
CA PHE A 75 -10.52 3.66 3.45
C PHE A 75 -11.28 4.29 2.29
N ASP A 76 -11.63 5.54 2.44
CA ASP A 76 -12.10 6.40 1.36
C ASP A 76 -10.95 7.34 0.95
N VAL A 77 -10.63 7.34 -0.33
CA VAL A 77 -9.55 8.14 -0.91
C VAL A 77 -10.14 9.09 -1.93
N ASN A 78 -9.89 10.38 -1.78
CA ASN A 78 -10.21 11.40 -2.75
C ASN A 78 -8.93 12.00 -3.30
N ALA A 79 -8.87 12.23 -4.60
CA ALA A 79 -7.73 12.86 -5.25
C ALA A 79 -8.20 13.94 -6.24
N THR A 80 -7.53 15.09 -6.26
CA THR A 80 -7.68 16.14 -7.27
C THR A 80 -6.36 16.29 -8.03
N MET A 81 -6.45 16.68 -9.31
CA MET A 81 -5.27 16.82 -10.18
C MET A 81 -4.85 18.28 -10.40
N ASP A 82 -5.71 19.24 -10.09
CA ASP A 82 -5.41 20.66 -10.21
C ASP A 82 -6.24 21.49 -9.19
N PRO A 83 -5.68 21.92 -8.05
CA PRO A 83 -4.34 21.56 -7.56
C PRO A 83 -4.24 20.08 -7.18
N VAL A 84 -3.01 19.53 -7.22
CA VAL A 84 -2.77 18.16 -6.79
C VAL A 84 -2.95 18.08 -5.29
N ALA A 85 -3.93 17.29 -4.87
CA ALA A 85 -4.18 16.99 -3.46
C ALA A 85 -4.82 15.61 -3.30
N THR A 86 -4.56 14.98 -2.16
CA THR A 86 -5.20 13.72 -1.76
C THR A 86 -5.73 13.80 -0.34
N GLU A 87 -6.86 13.16 -0.12
CA GLU A 87 -7.45 12.93 1.19
C GLU A 87 -7.67 11.42 1.36
N VAL A 88 -7.26 10.88 2.47
CA VAL A 88 -7.52 9.50 2.88
C VAL A 88 -8.21 9.53 4.23
N ILE A 89 -9.37 8.92 4.34
CA ILE A 89 -10.10 8.77 5.61
C ILE A 89 -10.45 7.30 5.76
N GLY A 90 -10.15 6.72 6.91
CA GLY A 90 -10.46 5.31 7.11
C GLY A 90 -10.31 4.87 8.56
N SER A 91 -10.54 3.58 8.74
CA SER A 91 -10.32 2.89 10.00
C SER A 91 -9.70 1.52 9.76
N MET A 92 -9.00 1.05 10.76
CA MET A 92 -8.36 -0.26 10.77
C MET A 92 -8.59 -0.95 12.10
N ASP A 93 -8.95 -2.21 12.05
CA ASP A 93 -9.03 -3.11 13.18
C ASP A 93 -7.86 -4.09 13.08
N LEU A 94 -7.01 -4.11 14.10
CA LEU A 94 -5.91 -5.06 14.25
C LEU A 94 -6.24 -5.99 15.41
N SER A 95 -6.05 -7.29 15.22
CA SER A 95 -6.12 -8.26 16.31
C SER A 95 -4.89 -9.16 16.27
N ALA A 96 -4.18 -9.23 17.37
CA ALA A 96 -3.06 -10.12 17.56
C ALA A 96 -3.13 -10.72 18.96
N LEU A 97 -2.84 -12.02 19.10
CA LEU A 97 -2.77 -12.71 20.42
C LEU A 97 -4.06 -12.59 21.26
N GLY A 98 -5.22 -12.41 20.61
CA GLY A 98 -6.50 -12.23 21.29
C GLY A 98 -6.76 -10.84 21.83
N GLN A 99 -5.87 -9.88 21.56
CA GLN A 99 -6.08 -8.46 21.82
C GLN A 99 -6.48 -7.77 20.52
N GLY A 100 -7.49 -6.92 20.58
CA GLY A 100 -7.97 -6.14 19.43
C GLY A 100 -7.74 -4.66 19.66
N GLN A 101 -7.26 -3.97 18.63
CA GLN A 101 -7.07 -2.54 18.60
C GLN A 101 -7.82 -1.95 17.40
N HIS A 102 -8.55 -0.89 17.61
CA HIS A 102 -9.20 -0.13 16.54
C HIS A 102 -8.50 1.21 16.37
N MET A 103 -8.22 1.59 15.13
CA MET A 103 -7.54 2.83 14.79
C MET A 103 -8.34 3.62 13.75
N GLU A 104 -8.60 4.89 14.02
CA GLU A 104 -9.11 5.86 13.04
C GLU A 104 -7.93 6.61 12.42
N MET A 105 -7.98 6.82 11.10
CA MET A 105 -6.91 7.46 10.35
C MET A 105 -7.47 8.49 9.38
N LYS A 106 -6.79 9.65 9.29
CA LYS A 106 -7.02 10.65 8.25
C LYS A 106 -5.67 11.13 7.74
N SER A 107 -5.56 11.33 6.45
CA SER A 107 -4.35 11.90 5.85
C SER A 107 -4.73 12.87 4.75
N TYR A 108 -4.06 14.02 4.74
CA TYR A 108 -4.22 15.07 3.75
C TYR A 108 -2.85 15.39 3.17
N SER A 109 -2.68 15.16 1.88
CA SER A 109 -1.44 15.54 1.18
C SER A 109 -1.78 16.61 0.16
N VAL A 110 -1.10 17.74 0.23
CA VAL A 110 -1.37 18.90 -0.62
C VAL A 110 -0.07 19.45 -1.18
N THR A 111 -0.15 20.05 -2.37
CA THR A 111 0.98 20.76 -2.93
C THR A 111 1.24 22.06 -2.13
N ALA A 112 2.45 22.20 -1.60
CA ALA A 112 2.88 23.39 -0.89
C ALA A 112 3.09 24.60 -1.83
N GLU A 113 3.17 25.81 -1.27
CA GLU A 113 3.43 27.04 -2.05
C GLU A 113 4.76 27.01 -2.83
N ASP A 114 5.75 26.26 -2.34
CA ASP A 114 7.07 26.08 -2.97
C ASP A 114 7.10 24.90 -3.97
N GLY A 115 5.97 24.25 -4.22
CA GLY A 115 5.83 23.11 -5.13
C GLY A 115 6.13 21.75 -4.49
N GLY A 116 6.60 21.71 -3.24
CA GLY A 116 6.82 20.50 -2.47
C GLY A 116 5.53 19.83 -2.01
N LEU A 117 5.65 18.75 -1.24
CA LEU A 117 4.55 18.02 -0.66
C LEU A 117 4.41 18.31 0.82
N GLU A 118 3.24 18.73 1.27
CA GLU A 118 2.86 18.79 2.67
C GLU A 118 1.88 17.68 3.00
N THR A 119 2.16 16.91 4.05
CA THR A 119 1.31 15.81 4.51
C THR A 119 0.95 16.01 5.97
N TYR A 120 -0.35 15.97 6.26
CA TYR A 120 -0.95 16.03 7.58
C TYR A 120 -1.64 14.69 7.84
N SER A 121 -1.26 13.98 8.89
CA SER A 121 -1.83 12.68 9.25
C SER A 121 -2.38 12.70 10.66
N PHE A 122 -3.58 12.19 10.83
CA PHE A 122 -4.25 12.02 12.12
C PHE A 122 -4.39 10.54 12.41
N THR A 123 -4.05 10.15 13.61
CA THR A 123 -4.31 8.81 14.15
C THR A 123 -5.00 8.90 15.49
N LYS A 124 -5.96 8.01 15.72
CA LYS A 124 -6.62 7.83 16.99
C LYS A 124 -6.85 6.36 17.25
N GLU A 125 -6.29 5.87 18.33
CA GLU A 125 -6.51 4.51 18.80
C GLU A 125 -7.73 4.42 19.70
N SER A 126 -8.33 3.22 19.83
CA SER A 126 -9.50 2.99 20.68
C SER A 126 -9.25 3.24 22.16
N THR A 127 -7.99 3.21 22.58
CA THR A 127 -7.53 3.47 23.95
C THR A 127 -7.35 4.96 24.26
N ASP A 128 -7.33 5.80 23.23
CA ASP A 128 -7.08 7.23 23.37
C ASP A 128 -8.35 8.04 23.54
N ASP A 129 -8.33 9.00 24.45
CA ASP A 129 -9.42 9.99 24.59
C ASP A 129 -9.42 10.97 23.39
N GLU A 130 -8.21 11.36 22.91
CA GLU A 130 -7.99 12.28 21.81
C GLU A 130 -6.95 11.67 20.85
N GLY A 131 -7.12 11.89 19.55
CA GLY A 131 -6.13 11.48 18.55
C GLY A 131 -4.99 12.49 18.43
N SER A 132 -3.97 12.14 17.68
CA SER A 132 -2.79 12.98 17.45
C SER A 132 -2.60 13.31 15.97
N TRP A 133 -2.10 14.52 15.71
CA TRP A 133 -1.69 14.95 14.39
C TRP A 133 -0.18 14.76 14.21
N ALA A 134 0.21 14.34 13.02
CA ALA A 134 1.59 14.36 12.57
C ALA A 134 1.70 15.17 11.30
N TYR A 135 2.85 15.80 11.08
CA TYR A 135 3.11 16.66 9.93
C TYR A 135 4.47 16.36 9.31
N ASN A 136 4.50 16.41 7.99
CA ASN A 136 5.74 16.40 7.24
C ASN A 136 5.65 17.34 6.06
N LYS A 137 6.75 18.06 5.80
CA LYS A 137 6.95 18.78 4.55
C LYS A 137 8.19 18.24 3.84
N ASP A 138 8.01 17.78 2.62
CA ASP A 138 9.11 17.35 1.77
C ASP A 138 9.25 18.27 0.56
N SER A 139 10.23 19.18 0.64
CA SER A 139 10.54 20.12 -0.43
C SER A 139 11.40 19.50 -1.55
N ASN A 140 11.85 18.24 -1.39
CA ASN A 140 12.60 17.53 -2.42
C ASN A 140 11.66 16.81 -3.41
N ILE A 141 10.38 16.67 -3.05
CA ILE A 141 9.36 16.08 -3.91
C ILE A 141 8.75 17.20 -4.73
N ASP A 142 9.01 17.21 -6.03
CA ASP A 142 8.30 18.06 -6.98
C ASP A 142 7.07 17.33 -7.50
N MET A 143 5.92 17.66 -6.94
CA MET A 143 4.63 17.04 -7.32
C MET A 143 4.29 17.23 -8.80
N THR A 144 4.70 18.37 -9.39
CA THR A 144 4.49 18.62 -10.83
C THR A 144 5.30 17.65 -11.67
N SER A 145 6.58 17.46 -11.33
CA SER A 145 7.44 16.50 -12.04
C SER A 145 6.96 15.05 -11.87
N LEU A 146 6.45 14.68 -10.70
CA LEU A 146 5.85 13.35 -10.49
C LEU A 146 4.59 13.14 -11.33
N MET A 147 3.74 14.14 -11.42
CA MET A 147 2.53 14.10 -12.26
C MET A 147 2.87 14.02 -13.75
N ASP A 148 3.85 14.80 -14.20
CA ASP A 148 4.31 14.77 -15.59
C ASP A 148 4.95 13.42 -15.93
N LEU A 149 5.72 12.84 -15.00
CA LEU A 149 6.26 11.50 -15.14
C LEU A 149 5.13 10.46 -15.27
N SER A 150 4.15 10.47 -14.36
CA SER A 150 3.04 9.52 -14.41
C SER A 150 2.27 9.59 -15.74
N LYS A 151 2.03 10.79 -16.27
CA LYS A 151 1.40 11.01 -17.57
C LYS A 151 2.27 10.60 -18.76
N SER A 152 3.58 10.51 -18.60
CA SER A 152 4.51 10.10 -19.64
C SER A 152 4.75 8.60 -19.71
N LEU A 153 4.36 7.84 -18.69
CA LEU A 153 4.55 6.40 -18.64
C LEU A 153 3.69 5.70 -19.70
N THR A 154 4.27 4.70 -20.33
CA THR A 154 3.60 3.89 -21.35
C THR A 154 3.54 2.41 -20.95
N ALA A 155 2.71 1.62 -21.63
CA ALA A 155 2.69 0.18 -21.45
C ALA A 155 4.06 -0.47 -21.73
N ALA A 156 4.85 0.10 -22.65
CA ALA A 156 6.20 -0.37 -22.94
C ALA A 156 7.16 -0.10 -21.76
N ASP A 157 7.05 1.06 -21.11
CA ASP A 157 7.85 1.36 -19.91
C ASP A 157 7.53 0.38 -18.78
N MET A 158 6.24 0.05 -18.58
CA MET A 158 5.84 -0.95 -17.57
C MET A 158 6.38 -2.34 -17.88
N ALA A 159 6.37 -2.75 -19.16
CA ALA A 159 6.98 -4.00 -19.56
C ALA A 159 8.51 -4.01 -19.32
N ASP A 160 9.19 -2.89 -19.55
CA ASP A 160 10.61 -2.72 -19.23
C ASP A 160 10.88 -2.74 -17.71
N TRP A 161 9.86 -2.43 -16.89
CA TRP A 161 9.91 -2.54 -15.43
C TRP A 161 9.57 -3.97 -14.94
N GLY A 162 9.32 -4.90 -15.87
CA GLY A 162 8.98 -6.28 -15.57
C GLY A 162 7.49 -6.53 -15.30
N LEU A 163 6.63 -5.50 -15.42
CA LEU A 163 5.20 -5.64 -15.29
C LEU A 163 4.60 -6.19 -16.60
N THR A 164 4.02 -7.38 -16.54
CA THR A 164 3.33 -8.00 -17.66
C THR A 164 1.86 -8.16 -17.35
N PHE A 165 1.01 -7.76 -18.29
CA PHE A 165 -0.43 -7.82 -18.13
C PHE A 165 -1.03 -8.98 -18.92
N THR A 166 -2.08 -9.58 -18.37
CA THR A 166 -2.90 -10.61 -19.00
C THR A 166 -4.34 -10.13 -19.09
N LEU A 167 -4.91 -10.18 -20.29
CA LEU A 167 -6.30 -9.85 -20.54
C LEU A 167 -7.14 -11.13 -20.49
N ALA A 168 -8.19 -11.15 -19.68
CA ALA A 168 -9.14 -12.26 -19.65
C ALA A 168 -9.90 -12.35 -21.00
N PRO A 169 -10.20 -13.59 -21.47
CA PRO A 169 -10.87 -13.77 -22.77
C PRO A 169 -12.33 -13.37 -22.78
N GLU A 170 -12.96 -13.21 -21.61
CA GLU A 170 -14.38 -12.88 -21.44
C GLU A 170 -14.51 -11.59 -20.62
N ALA A 171 -15.50 -10.77 -20.95
CA ALA A 171 -15.83 -9.58 -20.18
C ALA A 171 -16.43 -9.95 -18.83
N ALA A 172 -16.08 -9.19 -17.81
CA ALA A 172 -16.68 -9.24 -16.49
C ALA A 172 -17.82 -8.21 -16.37
N THR A 173 -18.68 -8.39 -15.37
CA THR A 173 -19.68 -7.37 -15.01
C THR A 173 -19.46 -6.95 -13.56
N VAL A 174 -19.10 -5.70 -13.36
CA VAL A 174 -18.86 -5.11 -12.05
C VAL A 174 -19.85 -4.00 -11.79
N ASN A 175 -20.68 -4.16 -10.74
CA ASN A 175 -21.73 -3.18 -10.39
C ASN A 175 -22.66 -2.81 -11.55
N GLY A 176 -22.90 -3.75 -12.49
CA GLY A 176 -23.75 -3.53 -13.68
C GLY A 176 -23.02 -2.90 -14.87
N THR A 177 -21.72 -2.62 -14.76
CA THR A 177 -20.87 -2.13 -15.84
C THR A 177 -20.14 -3.31 -16.49
N GLU A 178 -20.13 -3.37 -17.82
CA GLU A 178 -19.35 -4.31 -18.60
C GLU A 178 -17.87 -3.88 -18.55
N CYS A 179 -17.00 -4.77 -18.10
CA CYS A 179 -15.59 -4.47 -17.87
C CYS A 179 -14.69 -5.50 -18.56
N TYR A 180 -13.54 -5.04 -19.03
CA TYR A 180 -12.42 -5.91 -19.27
C TYR A 180 -11.76 -6.28 -17.93
N GLU A 181 -11.26 -7.50 -17.83
CA GLU A 181 -10.47 -7.96 -16.68
C GLU A 181 -9.00 -8.05 -17.09
N LEU A 182 -8.18 -7.21 -16.47
CA LEU A 182 -6.76 -7.09 -16.75
C LEU A 182 -5.97 -7.41 -15.49
N SER A 183 -5.14 -8.46 -15.53
CA SER A 183 -4.38 -8.91 -14.37
C SER A 183 -2.88 -8.81 -14.57
N THR A 184 -2.17 -8.60 -13.48
CA THR A 184 -0.70 -8.64 -13.39
C THR A 184 -0.27 -9.27 -12.08
N VAL A 185 0.98 -9.74 -12.03
CA VAL A 185 1.61 -10.26 -10.81
C VAL A 185 2.85 -9.45 -10.51
N ILE A 186 2.95 -8.96 -9.28
CA ILE A 186 4.15 -8.33 -8.76
C ILE A 186 4.83 -9.30 -7.81
N ASP A 187 6.05 -9.69 -8.13
CA ASP A 187 6.92 -10.51 -7.29
C ASP A 187 8.17 -9.74 -6.85
N SER A 188 9.04 -10.35 -6.07
CA SER A 188 10.27 -9.72 -5.58
C SER A 188 11.18 -9.23 -6.72
N SER A 189 11.21 -9.91 -7.86
CA SER A 189 12.03 -9.52 -9.01
C SER A 189 11.47 -8.29 -9.73
N THR A 190 10.16 -8.20 -9.83
CA THR A 190 9.45 -7.04 -10.38
C THR A 190 9.64 -5.83 -9.46
N LEU A 191 9.50 -6.01 -8.13
CA LEU A 191 9.73 -4.95 -7.15
C LEU A 191 11.17 -4.43 -7.19
N ASP A 192 12.18 -5.30 -7.29
CA ASP A 192 13.58 -4.92 -7.43
C ASP A 192 13.81 -4.06 -8.69
N THR A 193 13.19 -4.44 -9.81
CA THR A 193 13.25 -3.68 -11.06
C THR A 193 12.60 -2.31 -10.92
N VAL A 194 11.40 -2.24 -10.33
CA VAL A 194 10.69 -0.99 -10.09
C VAL A 194 11.49 -0.08 -9.16
N LEU A 195 12.04 -0.61 -8.05
CA LEU A 195 12.87 0.17 -7.13
C LEU A 195 14.10 0.75 -7.82
N LYS A 196 14.77 -0.02 -8.69
CA LYS A 196 15.89 0.49 -9.49
C LYS A 196 15.47 1.62 -10.42
N LYS A 197 14.33 1.48 -11.09
CA LYS A 197 13.81 2.51 -11.98
C LYS A 197 13.42 3.78 -11.23
N VAL A 198 12.75 3.63 -10.09
CA VAL A 198 12.44 4.78 -9.21
C VAL A 198 13.70 5.45 -8.70
N SER A 199 14.73 4.68 -8.34
CA SER A 199 16.05 5.21 -7.95
C SER A 199 16.70 6.03 -9.06
N GLU A 200 16.69 5.49 -10.30
CA GLU A 200 17.22 6.19 -11.47
C GLU A 200 16.50 7.52 -11.72
N LEU A 201 15.18 7.53 -11.59
CA LEU A 201 14.34 8.73 -11.79
C LEU A 201 14.49 9.76 -10.66
N ALA A 202 14.60 9.30 -9.42
CA ALA A 202 14.81 10.16 -8.26
C ALA A 202 16.25 10.70 -8.15
N GLY A 203 17.20 10.14 -8.91
CA GLY A 203 18.62 10.47 -8.81
C GLY A 203 19.25 10.02 -7.49
N GLU A 204 18.61 9.12 -6.76
CA GLU A 204 19.07 8.55 -5.48
C GLU A 204 19.16 7.03 -5.59
N ASP A 205 20.22 6.44 -5.05
CA ASP A 205 20.38 4.98 -5.01
C ASP A 205 19.62 4.39 -3.82
N LEU A 206 18.34 4.07 -4.02
CA LEU A 206 17.49 3.42 -3.02
C LEU A 206 17.88 1.94 -2.81
N THR A 207 18.55 1.33 -3.77
CA THR A 207 18.90 -0.11 -3.73
C THR A 207 20.16 -0.40 -2.93
N SER A 208 21.02 0.58 -2.70
CA SER A 208 22.21 0.46 -1.86
C SER A 208 21.90 0.58 -0.36
N ASP A 209 20.66 0.90 0.00
CA ASP A 209 20.22 0.98 1.38
C ASP A 209 20.08 -0.43 1.96
N GLN A 210 20.75 -0.68 3.11
CA GLN A 210 20.76 -1.98 3.75
C GLN A 210 19.36 -2.40 4.23
N ASP A 211 18.54 -1.44 4.66
CA ASP A 211 17.19 -1.71 5.13
C ASP A 211 16.27 -2.10 3.96
N VAL A 212 16.44 -1.45 2.79
CA VAL A 212 15.74 -1.84 1.55
C VAL A 212 16.16 -3.24 1.10
N ALA A 213 17.46 -3.53 1.12
CA ALA A 213 17.97 -4.87 0.74
C ALA A 213 17.45 -5.96 1.69
N MET A 214 17.34 -5.66 2.99
CA MET A 214 16.77 -6.58 3.98
C MET A 214 15.27 -6.76 3.77
N ALA A 215 14.52 -5.67 3.55
CA ALA A 215 13.09 -5.74 3.24
C ALA A 215 12.82 -6.60 2.00
N MET A 216 13.65 -6.47 0.94
CA MET A 216 13.52 -7.30 -0.27
C MET A 216 13.74 -8.79 0.00
N GLN A 217 14.57 -9.16 0.99
CA GLN A 217 14.70 -10.57 1.40
C GLN A 217 13.42 -11.10 2.05
N TYR A 218 12.73 -10.30 2.85
CA TYR A 218 11.45 -10.69 3.44
C TYR A 218 10.33 -10.83 2.40
N LEU A 219 10.44 -10.14 1.28
CA LEU A 219 9.48 -10.20 0.17
C LEU A 219 9.76 -11.32 -0.83
N ASP A 220 10.89 -12.04 -0.68
CA ASP A 220 11.22 -13.14 -1.60
C ASP A 220 10.23 -14.31 -1.45
N GLY A 221 9.69 -14.74 -2.58
CA GLY A 221 8.62 -15.73 -2.64
C GLY A 221 7.20 -15.16 -2.58
N LEU A 222 7.03 -13.92 -2.10
CA LEU A 222 5.72 -13.27 -2.09
C LEU A 222 5.31 -12.86 -3.51
N LYS A 223 4.02 -13.04 -3.81
CA LYS A 223 3.40 -12.64 -5.06
C LYS A 223 2.14 -11.84 -4.77
N LEU A 224 2.08 -10.66 -5.30
CA LEU A 224 0.88 -9.82 -5.27
C LEU A 224 0.18 -9.92 -6.62
N ASN A 225 -0.95 -10.62 -6.64
CA ASN A 225 -1.82 -10.67 -7.80
C ASN A 225 -2.70 -9.43 -7.81
N ILE A 226 -2.74 -8.70 -8.92
CA ILE A 226 -3.55 -7.51 -9.07
C ILE A 226 -4.46 -7.71 -10.27
N THR A 227 -5.75 -7.49 -10.09
CA THR A 227 -6.74 -7.52 -11.17
C THR A 227 -7.48 -6.19 -11.22
N TYR A 228 -7.46 -5.56 -12.40
CA TYR A 228 -8.21 -4.34 -12.72
C TYR A 228 -9.44 -4.69 -13.51
N TYR A 229 -10.56 -4.09 -13.15
CA TYR A 229 -11.79 -4.12 -13.91
C TYR A 229 -11.99 -2.77 -14.61
N VAL A 230 -11.82 -2.78 -15.92
CA VAL A 230 -11.75 -1.60 -16.76
C VAL A 230 -13.05 -1.47 -17.54
N ASP A 231 -13.80 -0.39 -17.35
CA ASP A 231 -15.04 -0.10 -18.06
C ASP A 231 -14.81 -0.14 -19.57
N ALA A 232 -15.57 -1.00 -20.27
CA ALA A 232 -15.42 -1.21 -21.70
C ALA A 232 -15.80 0.00 -22.56
N ALA A 233 -16.54 0.98 -22.02
CA ALA A 233 -16.97 2.17 -22.74
C ALA A 233 -16.04 3.37 -22.52
N THR A 234 -15.54 3.55 -21.30
CA THR A 234 -14.73 4.72 -20.90
C THR A 234 -13.27 4.41 -20.75
N TYR A 235 -12.93 3.12 -20.61
CA TYR A 235 -11.60 2.62 -20.33
C TYR A 235 -11.02 3.06 -18.97
N LEU A 236 -11.83 3.54 -18.07
CA LEU A 236 -11.44 3.88 -16.71
C LEU A 236 -11.49 2.62 -15.82
N PRO A 237 -10.52 2.39 -14.96
CA PRO A 237 -10.56 1.29 -13.98
C PRO A 237 -11.60 1.61 -12.91
N VAL A 238 -12.69 0.85 -12.87
CA VAL A 238 -13.81 1.06 -11.93
C VAL A 238 -13.70 0.22 -10.68
N SER A 239 -12.88 -0.84 -10.73
CA SER A 239 -12.59 -1.67 -9.56
C SER A 239 -11.22 -2.32 -9.69
N MET A 240 -10.63 -2.66 -8.54
CA MET A 240 -9.37 -3.38 -8.45
C MET A 240 -9.45 -4.38 -7.30
N THR A 241 -8.85 -5.55 -7.49
CA THR A 241 -8.63 -6.52 -6.43
C THR A 241 -7.15 -6.88 -6.35
N MET A 242 -6.68 -7.11 -5.13
CA MET A 242 -5.32 -7.62 -4.88
C MET A 242 -5.41 -8.79 -3.92
N ASP A 243 -4.61 -9.83 -4.16
CA ASP A 243 -4.43 -10.95 -3.25
C ASP A 243 -3.00 -11.50 -3.30
N MET A 244 -2.68 -12.38 -2.35
CA MET A 244 -1.37 -13.03 -2.24
C MET A 244 -1.47 -14.57 -2.27
N ASN A 245 -2.52 -15.11 -2.87
CA ASN A 245 -2.87 -16.54 -2.81
C ASN A 245 -1.78 -17.49 -3.34
N ASP A 246 -0.94 -17.04 -4.28
CA ASP A 246 0.13 -17.85 -4.90
C ASP A 246 1.51 -17.58 -4.30
N SER A 247 1.59 -16.97 -3.11
CA SER A 247 2.85 -16.66 -2.43
C SER A 247 3.50 -17.91 -1.84
N ASP A 248 4.84 -17.99 -1.99
CA ASP A 248 5.68 -18.97 -1.31
C ASP A 248 6.26 -18.34 -0.04
N LEU A 249 5.80 -18.78 1.13
CA LEU A 249 6.21 -18.27 2.42
C LEU A 249 7.47 -18.96 2.98
N THR A 250 8.16 -19.80 2.20
CA THR A 250 9.31 -20.59 2.68
C THR A 250 10.43 -19.70 3.23
N VAL A 251 10.77 -18.61 2.54
CA VAL A 251 11.82 -17.68 2.98
C VAL A 251 11.39 -16.98 4.26
N LEU A 252 10.18 -16.45 4.30
CA LEU A 252 9.63 -15.77 5.47
C LEU A 252 9.55 -16.74 6.67
N ASN A 253 9.13 -17.98 6.46
CA ASN A 253 9.11 -19.01 7.48
C ASN A 253 10.51 -19.36 8.00
N SER A 254 11.52 -19.40 7.14
CA SER A 254 12.90 -19.65 7.57
C SER A 254 13.45 -18.51 8.42
N LEU A 255 13.06 -17.27 8.15
CA LEU A 255 13.45 -16.10 8.95
C LEU A 255 12.77 -16.09 10.31
N ILE A 256 11.46 -16.36 10.37
CA ILE A 256 10.71 -16.49 11.62
C ILE A 256 11.28 -17.63 12.47
N ALA A 257 11.53 -18.80 11.88
CA ALA A 257 12.14 -19.92 12.59
C ALA A 257 13.52 -19.56 13.12
N SER A 258 14.34 -18.80 12.39
CA SER A 258 15.66 -18.38 12.85
C SER A 258 15.60 -17.35 13.97
N ALA A 259 14.61 -16.46 13.97
CA ALA A 259 14.39 -15.46 15.02
C ALA A 259 13.92 -16.11 16.34
N LEU A 260 13.12 -17.17 16.25
CA LEU A 260 12.58 -17.91 17.40
C LEU A 260 13.47 -19.07 17.85
N ALA A 261 14.50 -19.44 17.07
CA ALA A 261 15.41 -20.58 17.37
C ALA A 261 16.35 -20.37 18.59
N SER A 262 16.09 -19.40 19.46
CA SER A 262 16.84 -19.22 20.70
C SER A 262 16.60 -20.36 21.72
N GLU A 263 15.58 -21.22 21.51
CA GLU A 263 15.28 -22.40 22.32
C GLU A 263 15.41 -23.68 21.50
N GLU A 264 16.22 -24.63 21.98
CA GLU A 264 16.46 -25.94 21.32
C GLU A 264 15.14 -26.71 21.17
N GLY A 265 14.72 -26.94 19.92
CA GLY A 265 13.55 -27.76 19.59
C GLY A 265 12.30 -26.99 19.20
N THR A 266 12.30 -25.66 19.25
CA THR A 266 11.15 -24.85 18.83
C THR A 266 11.15 -24.68 17.32
N SER A 267 10.00 -24.90 16.69
CA SER A 267 9.72 -24.56 15.28
C SER A 267 8.58 -23.58 15.20
N ALA A 268 8.63 -22.67 14.24
CA ALA A 268 7.54 -21.75 13.95
C ALA A 268 7.26 -21.71 12.45
N GLU A 269 5.98 -21.58 12.10
CA GLU A 269 5.50 -21.52 10.73
C GLU A 269 4.42 -20.42 10.61
N LEU A 270 4.63 -19.47 9.73
CA LEU A 270 3.61 -18.50 9.31
C LEU A 270 2.70 -19.14 8.26
N VAL A 271 1.43 -19.07 8.50
CA VAL A 271 0.37 -19.46 7.55
C VAL A 271 -0.43 -18.22 7.20
N LEU A 272 -0.45 -17.84 5.94
CA LEU A 272 -1.31 -16.81 5.41
C LEU A 272 -2.63 -17.45 4.99
N ASN A 273 -3.71 -17.14 5.70
CA ASN A 273 -5.04 -17.68 5.40
C ASN A 273 -5.76 -16.84 4.35
N ASP A 274 -5.63 -15.52 4.44
CA ASP A 274 -6.19 -14.56 3.48
C ASP A 274 -5.37 -13.27 3.51
N PHE A 275 -5.18 -12.70 2.34
CA PHE A 275 -4.80 -11.31 2.16
C PHE A 275 -5.56 -10.79 0.96
N SER A 276 -6.39 -9.79 1.16
CA SER A 276 -7.15 -9.19 0.07
C SER A 276 -7.30 -7.69 0.24
N ILE A 277 -7.20 -6.97 -0.88
CA ILE A 277 -7.58 -5.57 -1.01
C ILE A 277 -8.58 -5.49 -2.14
N ASN A 278 -9.71 -4.83 -1.88
CA ASN A 278 -10.76 -4.60 -2.86
C ASN A 278 -11.02 -3.10 -2.93
N ALA A 279 -10.94 -2.51 -4.11
CA ALA A 279 -11.20 -1.10 -4.32
C ALA A 279 -12.25 -0.88 -5.41
N THR A 280 -13.07 0.15 -5.23
CA THR A 280 -13.95 0.68 -6.27
C THR A 280 -13.62 2.14 -6.49
N THR A 281 -13.54 2.56 -7.75
CA THR A 281 -13.12 3.91 -8.13
C THR A 281 -14.16 4.57 -8.99
N SER A 282 -14.40 5.85 -8.76
CA SER A 282 -15.18 6.72 -9.65
C SER A 282 -14.34 7.93 -10.04
N TYR A 283 -14.44 8.34 -11.29
CA TYR A 283 -13.69 9.45 -11.87
C TYR A 283 -14.62 10.62 -12.17
N GLY A 284 -14.11 11.83 -11.98
CA GLY A 284 -14.86 13.06 -12.27
C GLY A 284 -14.46 14.20 -11.35
N ASP A 285 -15.39 15.15 -11.19
CA ASP A 285 -15.18 16.29 -10.32
C ASP A 285 -15.23 15.86 -8.86
N VAL A 286 -14.08 15.94 -8.19
CA VAL A 286 -13.93 15.75 -6.75
C VAL A 286 -13.99 17.13 -6.09
N ALA A 287 -14.64 17.23 -4.93
CA ALA A 287 -14.65 18.47 -4.15
C ALA A 287 -13.22 18.89 -3.79
N ALA A 288 -12.96 20.19 -3.75
CA ALA A 288 -11.63 20.68 -3.39
C ALA A 288 -11.20 20.14 -2.02
N ILE A 289 -10.07 19.47 -1.98
CA ILE A 289 -9.49 18.92 -0.77
C ILE A 289 -8.81 20.04 0.01
N THR A 290 -9.19 20.18 1.26
CA THR A 290 -8.64 21.20 2.16
C THR A 290 -8.18 20.57 3.45
N VAL A 291 -6.98 20.93 3.89
CA VAL A 291 -6.47 20.50 5.20
C VAL A 291 -7.37 21.06 6.30
N PRO A 292 -7.84 20.26 7.26
CA PRO A 292 -8.63 20.73 8.39
C PRO A 292 -7.89 21.78 9.21
N GLN A 293 -8.62 22.78 9.71
CA GLN A 293 -8.02 23.85 10.51
C GLN A 293 -7.35 23.32 11.78
N GLU A 294 -7.89 22.27 12.38
CA GLU A 294 -7.31 21.60 13.54
C GLU A 294 -5.90 21.03 13.28
N ALA A 295 -5.66 20.49 12.08
CA ALA A 295 -4.34 20.02 11.68
C ALA A 295 -3.33 21.17 11.54
N ILE A 296 -3.75 22.26 10.91
CA ILE A 296 -2.96 23.47 10.76
C ILE A 296 -2.61 24.09 12.12
N ASP A 297 -3.58 24.14 13.03
CA ASP A 297 -3.42 24.68 14.37
C ASP A 297 -2.45 23.81 15.20
N ALA A 298 -2.54 22.48 15.12
CA ALA A 298 -1.61 21.56 15.77
C ALA A 298 -0.16 21.75 15.33
N VAL A 299 0.06 21.94 14.02
CA VAL A 299 1.39 22.26 13.47
C VAL A 299 1.89 23.60 13.97
N ALA A 300 1.04 24.64 13.95
CA ALA A 300 1.40 25.98 14.39
C ALA A 300 1.71 26.04 15.90
N ALA A 301 1.03 25.22 16.70
CA ALA A 301 1.29 25.08 18.13
C ALA A 301 2.54 24.25 18.46
N GLY A 302 3.10 23.52 17.48
CA GLY A 302 4.20 22.57 17.69
C GLY A 302 3.76 21.29 18.40
N GLU A 303 2.47 20.96 18.32
CA GLU A 303 1.85 19.77 18.92
C GLU A 303 1.82 18.59 17.93
N ALA A 304 2.00 18.85 16.63
CA ALA A 304 2.09 17.80 15.63
C ALA A 304 3.44 17.09 15.70
N ALA A 305 3.40 15.76 15.80
CA ALA A 305 4.60 14.93 15.74
C ALA A 305 5.21 14.93 14.31
N SER A 306 6.48 14.55 14.19
CA SER A 306 7.03 14.20 12.88
C SER A 306 6.46 12.85 12.42
N LEU A 307 6.14 12.71 11.13
CA LEU A 307 5.73 11.41 10.58
C LEU A 307 6.82 10.32 10.76
N ASP A 308 8.09 10.71 10.83
CA ASP A 308 9.18 9.77 11.12
C ASP A 308 9.10 9.25 12.55
N ASP A 309 8.84 10.12 13.53
CA ASP A 309 8.70 9.73 14.93
C ASP A 309 7.48 8.80 15.12
N VAL A 310 6.36 9.07 14.45
CA VAL A 310 5.17 8.20 14.48
C VAL A 310 5.50 6.82 13.91
N ALA A 311 6.17 6.76 12.76
CA ALA A 311 6.54 5.49 12.12
C ALA A 311 7.56 4.69 12.98
N GLU A 312 8.50 5.36 13.66
CA GLU A 312 9.44 4.71 14.56
C GLU A 312 8.75 4.15 15.81
N ASN A 313 7.81 4.89 16.38
CA ASN A 313 7.05 4.46 17.54
C ASN A 313 6.17 3.24 17.22
N LEU A 314 5.44 3.25 16.11
CA LEU A 314 4.61 2.10 15.68
C LEU A 314 5.43 0.81 15.51
N VAL A 315 6.66 0.91 15.01
CA VAL A 315 7.56 -0.26 14.89
C VAL A 315 8.09 -0.71 16.24
N ALA A 316 8.47 0.24 17.11
CA ALA A 316 8.98 -0.08 18.43
C ALA A 316 7.90 -0.72 19.32
N ASP A 317 6.67 -0.25 19.23
CA ASP A 317 5.54 -0.80 19.97
C ASP A 317 5.22 -2.23 19.47
N ALA A 318 5.18 -2.45 18.15
CA ALA A 318 4.98 -3.77 17.56
C ALA A 318 6.11 -4.76 17.94
N GLU A 319 7.37 -4.31 17.98
CA GLU A 319 8.50 -5.14 18.42
C GLU A 319 8.41 -5.48 19.92
N THR A 320 7.94 -4.53 20.73
CA THR A 320 7.78 -4.72 22.18
C THR A 320 6.63 -5.67 22.47
N GLU A 321 5.49 -5.51 21.84
CA GLU A 321 4.34 -6.41 21.98
C GLU A 321 4.66 -7.83 21.50
N ALA A 322 5.37 -7.97 20.39
CA ALA A 322 5.81 -9.28 19.90
C ALA A 322 6.79 -9.95 20.87
N ALA A 323 7.69 -9.22 21.52
CA ALA A 323 8.63 -9.73 22.49
C ALA A 323 7.94 -10.12 23.82
N GLU A 324 6.97 -9.33 24.29
CA GLU A 324 6.18 -9.63 25.48
C GLU A 324 5.32 -10.88 25.26
N ALA A 325 4.65 -10.97 24.10
CA ALA A 325 3.84 -12.11 23.72
C ALA A 325 4.66 -13.40 23.59
N ALA A 326 5.85 -13.33 23.00
CA ALA A 326 6.76 -14.47 22.95
C ALA A 326 7.19 -14.92 24.34
N THR A 327 7.33 -13.99 25.30
CA THR A 327 7.73 -14.28 26.68
C THR A 327 6.58 -14.91 27.48
N GLU A 328 5.34 -14.46 27.26
CA GLU A 328 4.14 -15.07 27.90
C GLU A 328 3.85 -16.47 27.36
N ALA A 329 3.99 -16.68 26.06
CA ALA A 329 3.78 -18.00 25.43
C ALA A 329 4.79 -19.07 25.93
N VAL A 330 5.93 -18.67 26.43
CA VAL A 330 6.95 -19.57 27.01
C VAL A 330 6.73 -19.83 28.52
N ALA A 331 5.92 -18.99 29.19
CA ALA A 331 5.69 -19.06 30.64
C ALA A 331 4.48 -19.93 31.05
N GLU A 332 3.61 -20.34 30.11
CA GLU A 332 2.49 -21.28 30.30
C GLU A 332 2.86 -22.69 29.85
#